data_9d509ad76376b27a38a9976f5e8c591d
#
_entry.id   9d509ad76376b27a38a9976f5e8c591d
#
_cell.length_a   1.000
_cell.length_b   1.000
_cell.length_c   1.000
_cell.angle_alpha   90.00
_cell.angle_beta   90.00
_cell.angle_gamma   90.00
#
_symmetry.space_group_name_H-M   'P 1'
#
loop_
_entity.id
_entity.type
_entity.pdbx_description
1 polymer ?
#
loop_
_entity_poly.entity_id
_entity_poly.type
_entity_poly.pdbx_seq_one_letter_code
_entity_poly.pdbx_strand_id
1 'polypeptide(L)'
;MSGTHFQICVLPGDGIGTEVTAAALTVLEAAISRVGHVALNFGTHAAGAGVYRETGVAMPDESWRAAEDADAIFLGAMGLPEVRYDDGTEITPQLDLRFRLDLYAGVRPVSARLGGLRVLNDRRADDIDFVLVRESTEGLFASCGKGEVLA
;
A
#
# COMPACT_ATOMS: atom_id res chain seq x y z
N MET A 1 -31.77 -5.15 5.88
CA MET A 1 -30.66 -6.08 5.63
C MET A 1 -29.43 -5.47 6.31
N SER A 2 -28.80 -6.17 7.26
CA SER A 2 -27.56 -5.66 7.88
C SER A 2 -26.46 -5.72 6.83
N GLY A 3 -25.94 -4.56 6.45
CA GLY A 3 -24.77 -4.48 5.57
C GLY A 3 -23.52 -5.03 6.26
N THR A 4 -22.59 -5.58 5.50
CA THR A 4 -21.27 -5.96 6.02
C THR A 4 -20.47 -4.69 6.30
N HIS A 5 -19.91 -4.59 7.51
CA HIS A 5 -19.09 -3.45 7.95
C HIS A 5 -17.62 -3.85 8.00
N PHE A 6 -16.75 -2.99 7.49
CA PHE A 6 -15.31 -3.18 7.54
C PHE A 6 -14.63 -1.95 8.13
N GLN A 7 -13.59 -2.18 8.92
CA GLN A 7 -12.68 -1.15 9.44
C GLN A 7 -11.48 -1.02 8.52
N ILE A 8 -11.25 0.16 8.00
CA ILE A 8 -10.17 0.44 7.05
C ILE A 8 -9.15 1.38 7.70
N CYS A 9 -7.94 0.88 7.90
CA CYS A 9 -6.82 1.72 8.31
C CYS A 9 -6.29 2.48 7.10
N VAL A 10 -6.40 3.80 7.09
CA VAL A 10 -5.89 4.65 6.01
C VAL A 10 -4.53 5.22 6.41
N LEU A 11 -3.51 4.93 5.63
CA LEU A 11 -2.15 5.44 5.78
C LEU A 11 -1.81 6.27 4.54
N PRO A 12 -2.07 7.60 4.52
CA PRO A 12 -1.84 8.45 3.35
C PRO A 12 -0.37 8.48 2.94
N GLY A 13 0.53 8.46 3.91
CA GLY A 13 1.96 8.55 3.69
C GLY A 13 2.43 9.98 3.44
N ASP A 14 3.37 10.15 2.50
CA ASP A 14 4.12 11.38 2.28
C ASP A 14 3.87 11.99 0.89
N GLY A 15 4.17 13.27 0.75
CA GLY A 15 4.19 13.97 -0.52
C GLY A 15 2.89 13.80 -1.30
N ILE A 16 2.99 13.24 -2.51
CA ILE A 16 1.81 12.96 -3.36
C ILE A 16 0.83 11.97 -2.73
N GLY A 17 1.28 11.15 -1.77
CA GLY A 17 0.46 10.15 -1.07
C GLY A 17 -0.78 10.76 -0.43
N THR A 18 -0.65 11.92 0.20
CA THR A 18 -1.77 12.63 0.84
C THR A 18 -2.85 13.01 -0.17
N GLU A 19 -2.44 13.60 -1.31
CA GLU A 19 -3.34 14.06 -2.36
C GLU A 19 -4.05 12.89 -3.06
N VAL A 20 -3.29 11.88 -3.49
CA VAL A 20 -3.86 10.74 -4.21
C VAL A 20 -4.76 9.90 -3.32
N THR A 21 -4.45 9.79 -2.02
CA THR A 21 -5.29 9.09 -1.05
C THR A 21 -6.63 9.81 -0.88
N ALA A 22 -6.64 11.13 -0.74
CA ALA A 22 -7.87 11.90 -0.62
C ALA A 22 -8.77 11.75 -1.86
N ALA A 23 -8.18 11.82 -3.06
CA ALA A 23 -8.91 11.62 -4.31
C ALA A 23 -9.47 10.20 -4.42
N ALA A 24 -8.67 9.19 -4.06
CA ALA A 24 -9.10 7.80 -4.11
C ALA A 24 -10.22 7.48 -3.11
N LEU A 25 -10.17 8.03 -1.89
CA LEU A 25 -11.24 7.88 -0.89
C LEU A 25 -12.56 8.48 -1.40
N THR A 26 -12.52 9.65 -2.04
CA THR A 26 -13.71 10.28 -2.66
C THR A 26 -14.37 9.33 -3.68
N VAL A 27 -13.58 8.68 -4.54
CA VAL A 27 -14.08 7.73 -5.53
C VAL A 27 -14.63 6.47 -4.85
N LEU A 28 -13.93 5.96 -3.85
CA LEU A 28 -14.33 4.77 -3.09
C LEU A 28 -15.65 4.98 -2.36
N GLU A 29 -15.84 6.11 -1.68
CA GLU A 29 -17.09 6.48 -1.01
C GLU A 29 -18.26 6.56 -1.99
N ALA A 30 -18.06 7.17 -3.15
CA ALA A 30 -19.08 7.22 -4.20
C ALA A 30 -19.43 5.82 -4.73
N ALA A 31 -18.45 4.95 -4.90
CA ALA A 31 -18.66 3.56 -5.33
C ALA A 31 -19.45 2.76 -4.29
N ILE A 32 -19.09 2.86 -3.01
CA ILE A 32 -19.77 2.17 -1.89
C ILE A 32 -21.22 2.61 -1.79
N SER A 33 -21.50 3.91 -1.92
CA SER A 33 -22.86 4.42 -1.87
C SER A 33 -23.75 3.83 -2.97
N ARG A 34 -23.20 3.44 -4.11
CA ARG A 34 -23.92 2.79 -5.20
C ARG A 34 -24.09 1.28 -5.00
N VAL A 35 -23.15 0.63 -4.33
CA VAL A 35 -23.21 -0.80 -4.00
C VAL A 35 -24.28 -1.07 -2.93
N GLY A 36 -24.34 -0.23 -1.89
CA GLY A 36 -25.46 -0.15 -0.95
C GLY A 36 -25.56 -1.27 0.11
N HIS A 37 -24.74 -2.31 0.05
CA HIS A 37 -24.74 -3.42 1.02
C HIS A 37 -23.43 -3.59 1.78
N VAL A 38 -22.49 -2.68 1.56
CA VAL A 38 -21.18 -2.63 2.24
C VAL A 38 -21.03 -1.27 2.90
N ALA A 39 -20.50 -1.24 4.11
CA ALA A 39 -20.10 -0.02 4.81
C ALA A 39 -18.63 -0.11 5.17
N LEU A 40 -17.86 0.92 4.85
CA LEU A 40 -16.45 1.06 5.22
C LEU A 40 -16.32 2.20 6.23
N ASN A 41 -15.66 1.92 7.35
CA ASN A 41 -15.29 2.91 8.34
C ASN A 41 -13.80 3.22 8.21
N PHE A 42 -13.47 4.45 7.85
CA PHE A 42 -12.10 4.87 7.61
C PHE A 42 -11.49 5.52 8.84
N GLY A 43 -10.38 4.96 9.34
CA GLY A 43 -9.52 5.56 10.37
C GLY A 43 -8.21 6.01 9.73
N THR A 44 -7.91 7.31 9.75
CA THR A 44 -6.65 7.85 9.19
C THR A 44 -5.58 7.90 10.26
N HIS A 45 -4.41 7.33 9.96
CA HIS A 45 -3.28 7.23 10.87
C HIS A 45 -2.00 7.70 10.20
N ALA A 46 -1.04 8.16 11.02
CA ALA A 46 0.21 8.73 10.58
C ALA A 46 1.25 7.63 10.29
N ALA A 47 1.91 7.70 9.12
CA ALA A 47 3.07 6.88 8.79
C ALA A 47 3.86 7.53 7.65
N GLY A 48 5.17 7.31 7.62
CA GLY A 48 6.03 7.77 6.53
C GLY A 48 7.24 8.58 6.97
N ALA A 49 7.96 9.10 6.00
CA ALA A 49 9.18 9.87 6.21
C ALA A 49 8.92 11.24 6.85
N GLY A 50 7.78 11.87 6.55
CA GLY A 50 7.36 13.12 7.18
C GLY A 50 7.15 12.94 8.69
N VAL A 51 6.49 11.86 9.08
CA VAL A 51 6.28 11.51 10.49
C VAL A 51 7.62 11.23 11.19
N TYR A 52 8.51 10.48 10.53
CA TYR A 52 9.85 10.23 11.05
C TYR A 52 10.63 11.52 11.28
N ARG A 53 10.61 12.46 10.36
CA ARG A 53 11.29 13.75 10.47
C ARG A 53 10.81 14.55 11.69
N GLU A 54 9.52 14.45 12.01
CA GLU A 54 8.92 15.21 13.13
C GLU A 54 9.07 14.51 14.47
N THR A 55 9.04 13.19 14.50
CA THR A 55 8.91 12.40 15.74
C THR A 55 10.07 11.43 16.00
N GLY A 56 10.91 11.16 14.99
CA GLY A 56 11.94 10.12 15.04
C GLY A 56 11.39 8.69 14.84
N VAL A 57 10.10 8.53 14.56
CA VAL A 57 9.45 7.23 14.38
C VAL A 57 8.66 7.23 13.07
N ALA A 58 8.98 6.31 12.15
CA ALA A 58 8.34 6.27 10.83
C ALA A 58 6.86 5.81 10.85
N MET A 59 6.51 5.01 11.84
CA MET A 59 5.14 4.54 12.06
C MET A 59 4.91 4.38 13.57
N PRO A 60 4.14 5.28 14.21
CA PRO A 60 3.84 5.23 15.65
C PRO A 60 3.10 3.94 16.04
N ASP A 61 3.22 3.54 17.32
CA ASP A 61 2.56 2.33 17.85
C ASP A 61 1.04 2.35 17.66
N GLU A 62 0.42 3.52 17.73
CA GLU A 62 -1.02 3.67 17.48
C GLU A 62 -1.37 3.30 16.04
N SER A 63 -0.55 3.74 15.07
CA SER A 63 -0.73 3.40 13.65
C SER A 63 -0.51 1.92 13.38
N TRP A 64 0.45 1.29 14.08
CA TRP A 64 0.66 -0.15 14.03
C TRP A 64 -0.54 -0.94 14.52
N ARG A 65 -1.09 -0.59 15.69
CA ARG A 65 -2.28 -1.24 16.24
C ARG A 65 -3.48 -1.07 15.32
N ALA A 66 -3.69 0.14 14.80
CA ALA A 66 -4.78 0.40 13.86
C ALA A 66 -4.67 -0.42 12.57
N ALA A 67 -3.44 -0.65 12.09
CA ALA A 67 -3.19 -1.48 10.91
C ALA A 67 -3.40 -2.97 11.19
N GLU A 68 -3.03 -3.46 12.39
CA GLU A 68 -3.22 -4.85 12.83
C GLU A 68 -4.69 -5.19 13.10
N ASP A 69 -5.45 -4.25 13.66
CA ASP A 69 -6.86 -4.44 14.03
C ASP A 69 -7.84 -4.21 12.87
N ALA A 70 -7.39 -3.63 11.76
CA ALA A 70 -8.24 -3.32 10.62
C ALA A 70 -8.49 -4.55 9.72
N ASP A 71 -9.65 -4.57 9.07
CA ASP A 71 -9.97 -5.58 8.05
C ASP A 71 -9.14 -5.40 6.77
N ALA A 72 -8.74 -4.14 6.48
CA ALA A 72 -7.83 -3.83 5.38
C ALA A 72 -7.07 -2.51 5.62
N ILE A 73 -5.92 -2.39 4.99
CA ILE A 73 -5.09 -1.18 4.99
C ILE A 73 -5.21 -0.50 3.63
N PHE A 74 -5.60 0.77 3.63
CA PHE A 74 -5.61 1.63 2.45
C PHE A 74 -4.34 2.49 2.48
N LEU A 75 -3.36 2.11 1.65
CA LEU A 75 -2.03 2.67 1.67
C LEU A 75 -1.83 3.68 0.53
N GLY A 76 -1.37 4.89 0.86
CA GLY A 76 -0.92 5.88 -0.10
C GLY A 76 0.54 5.68 -0.51
N ALA A 77 1.19 6.75 -0.95
CA ALA A 77 2.63 6.74 -1.27
C ALA A 77 3.45 7.19 -0.06
N MET A 78 4.57 6.52 0.20
CA MET A 78 5.46 6.83 1.31
C MET A 78 6.89 7.03 0.82
N GLY A 79 7.58 7.95 1.48
CA GLY A 79 8.99 8.25 1.24
C GLY A 79 9.20 9.69 0.78
N LEU A 80 10.19 10.33 1.38
CA LEU A 80 10.72 11.65 0.98
C LEU A 80 12.22 11.46 0.69
N PRO A 81 12.71 11.77 -0.52
CA PRO A 81 14.11 11.51 -0.91
C PRO A 81 15.14 12.14 0.02
N GLU A 82 14.78 13.27 0.63
CA GLU A 82 15.63 14.05 1.54
C GLU A 82 15.57 13.58 3.00
N VAL A 83 14.67 12.65 3.34
CA VAL A 83 14.50 12.12 4.70
C VAL A 83 14.91 10.65 4.74
N ARG A 84 15.95 10.36 5.50
CA ARG A 84 16.53 9.02 5.61
C ARG A 84 16.87 8.70 7.06
N TYR A 85 17.09 7.43 7.35
CA TYR A 85 17.69 7.00 8.60
C TYR A 85 19.14 7.47 8.68
N ASP A 86 19.74 7.48 9.88
CA ASP A 86 21.11 7.92 10.12
C ASP A 86 22.17 7.13 9.32
N ASP A 87 21.85 5.88 8.96
CA ASP A 87 22.70 5.02 8.11
C ASP A 87 22.53 5.30 6.61
N GLY A 88 21.68 6.26 6.23
CA GLY A 88 21.39 6.65 4.85
C GLY A 88 20.32 5.80 4.17
N THR A 89 19.72 4.82 4.85
CA THR A 89 18.63 4.02 4.28
C THR A 89 17.32 4.82 4.17
N GLU A 90 16.45 4.40 3.27
CA GLU A 90 15.16 5.03 3.05
C GLU A 90 14.17 4.70 4.18
N ILE A 91 13.28 5.64 4.47
CA ILE A 91 12.17 5.45 5.39
C ILE A 91 11.05 4.72 4.64
N THR A 92 10.87 3.44 4.91
CA THR A 92 10.00 2.55 4.13
C THR A 92 9.01 1.72 4.98
N PRO A 93 8.16 2.35 5.81
CA PRO A 93 7.22 1.60 6.66
C PRO A 93 6.26 0.71 5.88
N GLN A 94 6.03 0.98 4.60
CA GLN A 94 5.27 0.10 3.71
C GLN A 94 5.94 -1.27 3.47
N LEU A 95 7.25 -1.38 3.63
CA LEU A 95 7.95 -2.67 3.60
C LEU A 95 7.84 -3.37 4.95
N ASP A 96 7.97 -2.64 6.04
CA ASP A 96 7.82 -3.19 7.40
C ASP A 96 6.42 -3.77 7.60
N LEU A 97 5.37 -3.11 7.07
CA LEU A 97 4.01 -3.65 7.06
C LEU A 97 3.92 -5.02 6.39
N ARG A 98 4.59 -5.20 5.26
CA ARG A 98 4.57 -6.50 4.54
C ARG A 98 5.19 -7.61 5.36
N PHE A 99 6.33 -7.35 6.00
CA PHE A 99 7.01 -8.35 6.82
C PHE A 99 6.25 -8.62 8.12
N ARG A 100 5.81 -7.58 8.81
CA ARG A 100 5.14 -7.72 10.11
C ARG A 100 3.77 -8.39 10.01
N LEU A 101 3.03 -8.11 8.94
CA LEU A 101 1.69 -8.67 8.71
C LEU A 101 1.70 -9.88 7.76
N ASP A 102 2.89 -10.38 7.39
CA ASP A 102 3.07 -11.52 6.46
C ASP A 102 2.29 -11.36 5.14
N LEU A 103 2.36 -10.17 4.55
CA LEU A 103 1.66 -9.85 3.30
C LEU A 103 2.46 -10.34 2.09
N TYR A 104 2.53 -11.63 1.91
CA TYR A 104 3.38 -12.30 0.91
C TYR A 104 2.91 -12.11 -0.52
N ALA A 105 1.60 -12.01 -0.77
CA ALA A 105 1.02 -12.01 -2.11
C ALA A 105 0.73 -10.60 -2.64
N GLY A 106 1.62 -10.08 -3.46
CA GLY A 106 1.38 -8.85 -4.24
C GLY A 106 0.52 -9.14 -5.46
N VAL A 107 -0.82 -9.06 -5.33
CA VAL A 107 -1.78 -9.37 -6.39
C VAL A 107 -1.97 -8.17 -7.32
N ARG A 108 -1.72 -8.37 -8.62
CA ARG A 108 -1.83 -7.32 -9.65
C ARG A 108 -2.67 -7.81 -10.81
N PRO A 109 -3.97 -7.52 -10.85
CA PRO A 109 -4.79 -7.76 -12.03
C PRO A 109 -4.38 -6.80 -13.15
N VAL A 110 -4.21 -7.36 -14.35
CA VAL A 110 -3.84 -6.63 -15.57
C VAL A 110 -4.85 -6.96 -16.64
N SER A 111 -5.55 -5.95 -17.16
CA SER A 111 -6.52 -6.14 -18.23
C SER A 111 -6.46 -4.97 -19.23
N ALA A 112 -6.34 -5.29 -20.50
CA ALA A 112 -6.41 -4.30 -21.59
C ALA A 112 -7.82 -3.76 -21.80
N ARG A 113 -8.85 -4.42 -21.25
CA ARG A 113 -10.26 -4.07 -21.41
C ARG A 113 -10.75 -2.95 -20.52
N LEU A 114 -9.94 -2.54 -19.52
CA LEU A 114 -10.31 -1.51 -18.55
C LEU A 114 -10.19 -0.07 -19.08
N GLY A 115 -10.35 0.15 -20.39
CA GLY A 115 -10.51 1.49 -20.96
C GLY A 115 -9.25 2.36 -21.00
N GLY A 116 -8.08 1.74 -20.83
CA GLY A 116 -6.80 2.42 -20.93
C GLY A 116 -6.40 2.77 -22.36
N LEU A 117 -5.47 3.69 -22.50
CA LEU A 117 -4.80 3.96 -23.77
C LEU A 117 -4.07 2.69 -24.23
N ARG A 118 -4.26 2.29 -25.48
CA ARG A 118 -3.55 1.19 -26.08
C ARG A 118 -2.06 1.52 -26.16
N VAL A 119 -1.26 0.92 -25.27
CA VAL A 119 0.20 1.13 -25.19
C VAL A 119 0.98 0.20 -26.10
N LEU A 120 0.39 -0.92 -26.54
CA LEU A 120 1.01 -1.89 -27.43
C LEU A 120 0.34 -1.87 -28.80
N ASN A 121 1.15 -1.90 -29.86
CA ASN A 121 0.65 -1.91 -31.25
C ASN A 121 0.19 -3.29 -31.73
N ASP A 122 0.51 -4.36 -31.02
CA ASP A 122 0.10 -5.72 -31.36
C ASP A 122 -1.38 -5.94 -31.02
N ARG A 123 -2.15 -6.52 -31.95
CA ARG A 123 -3.58 -6.83 -31.74
C ARG A 123 -3.83 -7.83 -30.61
N ARG A 124 -2.87 -8.71 -30.32
CA ARG A 124 -2.95 -9.65 -29.19
C ARG A 124 -3.00 -8.94 -27.84
N ALA A 125 -2.56 -7.67 -27.80
CA ALA A 125 -2.66 -6.86 -26.58
C ALA A 125 -4.11 -6.62 -26.13
N ASP A 126 -5.07 -6.68 -27.03
CA ASP A 126 -6.49 -6.49 -26.71
C ASP A 126 -7.07 -7.66 -25.87
N ASP A 127 -6.42 -8.82 -25.92
CA ASP A 127 -6.80 -10.03 -25.18
C ASP A 127 -6.04 -10.20 -23.86
N ILE A 128 -5.23 -9.22 -23.45
CA ILE A 128 -4.52 -9.25 -22.17
C ILE A 128 -5.52 -9.19 -21.03
N ASP A 129 -5.59 -10.27 -20.28
CA ASP A 129 -6.41 -10.39 -19.07
C ASP A 129 -5.80 -11.48 -18.17
N PHE A 130 -5.01 -11.06 -17.18
CA PHE A 130 -4.35 -11.98 -16.26
C PHE A 130 -4.13 -11.34 -14.90
N VAL A 131 -3.82 -12.16 -13.90
CA VAL A 131 -3.38 -11.72 -12.58
C VAL A 131 -1.91 -12.10 -12.39
N LEU A 132 -1.08 -11.09 -12.12
CA LEU A 132 0.30 -11.31 -11.70
C LEU A 132 0.34 -11.36 -10.18
N VAL A 133 0.80 -12.47 -9.62
CA VAL A 133 1.06 -12.61 -8.19
C VAL A 133 2.56 -12.53 -7.96
N ARG A 134 2.98 -11.54 -7.16
CA ARG A 134 4.37 -11.35 -6.76
C ARG A 134 4.51 -11.75 -5.29
N GLU A 135 5.37 -12.74 -5.03
CA GLU A 135 5.83 -13.04 -3.69
C GLU A 135 6.77 -11.92 -3.21
N SER A 136 6.67 -11.50 -1.95
CA SER A 136 7.39 -10.32 -1.43
C SER A 136 8.00 -10.52 -0.05
N THR A 137 7.88 -11.69 0.58
CA THR A 137 8.36 -11.98 1.94
C THR A 137 9.42 -13.07 2.01
N GLU A 138 9.62 -13.83 0.93
CA GLU A 138 10.61 -14.91 0.83
C GLU A 138 11.67 -14.65 -0.24
N GLY A 139 12.55 -15.61 -0.47
CA GLY A 139 13.57 -15.59 -1.50
C GLY A 139 14.58 -14.46 -1.31
N LEU A 140 14.84 -13.69 -2.36
CA LEU A 140 15.81 -12.58 -2.32
C LEU A 140 15.42 -11.46 -1.33
N PHE A 141 14.13 -11.25 -1.10
CA PHE A 141 13.66 -10.25 -0.13
C PHE A 141 13.96 -10.67 1.30
N ALA A 142 13.71 -11.94 1.66
CA ALA A 142 14.03 -12.48 2.98
C ALA A 142 15.54 -12.59 3.25
N SER A 143 16.35 -12.66 2.18
CA SER A 143 17.81 -12.76 2.24
C SER A 143 18.50 -11.40 2.28
N CYS A 144 17.77 -10.29 2.18
CA CYS A 144 18.34 -8.95 2.24
C CYS A 144 19.11 -8.75 3.55
N GLY A 145 20.39 -8.34 3.45
CA GLY A 145 21.27 -8.15 4.61
C GLY A 145 21.83 -9.44 5.24
N LYS A 146 21.50 -10.63 4.71
CA LYS A 146 21.98 -11.94 5.24
C LYS A 146 23.08 -12.57 4.38
N GLY A 147 23.67 -11.81 3.45
CA GLY A 147 24.77 -12.29 2.60
C GLY A 147 26.09 -12.45 3.38
N GLU A 148 26.93 -13.41 2.96
CA GLU A 148 28.30 -13.52 3.42
C GLU A 148 29.24 -12.77 2.47
N VAL A 149 30.19 -12.03 3.02
CA VAL A 149 31.29 -11.47 2.24
C VAL A 149 32.32 -12.59 2.05
N LEU A 150 32.39 -13.13 0.85
CA LEU A 150 33.46 -14.07 0.51
C LEU A 150 34.78 -13.28 0.40
N ALA A 151 35.76 -13.68 1.21
CA ALA A 151 37.10 -13.11 1.24
C ALA A 151 37.93 -13.50 0.01
#